data_83604afaefeece613063679c0e12d511
#
_entry.id   83604afaefeece613063679c0e12d511
#
_cell.length_a   1.000
_cell.length_b   1.000
_cell.length_c   1.000
_cell.angle_alpha   90.00
_cell.angle_beta   90.00
_cell.angle_gamma   90.00
#
_symmetry.space_group_name_H-M   'P 1'
#
loop_
_entity.id
_entity.type
_entity.pdbx_description
1 polymer ?
#
loop_
_entity_poly.entity_id
_entity_poly.type
_entity_poly.pdbx_seq_one_letter_code
_entity_poly.pdbx_strand_id
1 'polypeptide(L)'
;MRTLLAAAVVAILSAPAALAASFEEMFPGVAEQMPEDLRPGLEAMDLKQGHTQIGAIASIDVPEGYYFLGPKDAEFVLTTLWGNPDASQTLGMLFPRDRSPVDGSTWGAEITFDEIGFVSDEDAKGYDYDALLAEMQADTKEDNKWRDENGYARVDLLGWAAKPHYDLESRKLYWAKRLKFADNEGETLNYNIRALGRKGVLVVNFIAGMDQLDDVEAAVPDVLTMVNFTDGNRYSDFDPKIDTVAAVGIGGLIAGKVLAKTGLLAMGLVLLKKFGVVLLLPLLGLKRLFTSGGKG
;
A
#
# COMPACT_ATOMS: atom_id res chain seq x y z
N MET A 1 31.98 40.35 -41.90
CA MET A 1 31.73 39.62 -40.64
C MET A 1 30.25 39.25 -40.58
N ARG A 2 29.92 37.99 -40.83
CA ARG A 2 28.52 37.49 -40.73
C ARG A 2 28.38 36.75 -39.41
N THR A 3 27.67 37.34 -38.48
CA THR A 3 27.29 36.73 -37.19
C THR A 3 26.17 35.72 -37.44
N LEU A 4 26.47 34.42 -37.26
CA LEU A 4 25.50 33.35 -37.21
C LEU A 4 24.86 33.33 -35.79
N LEU A 5 23.59 33.70 -35.68
CA LEU A 5 22.79 33.44 -34.49
C LEU A 5 22.40 31.96 -34.50
N ALA A 6 22.93 31.19 -33.57
CA ALA A 6 22.45 29.83 -33.29
C ALA A 6 21.19 29.93 -32.44
N ALA A 7 20.03 29.59 -33.00
CA ALA A 7 18.80 29.41 -32.24
C ALA A 7 18.82 28.05 -31.50
N ALA A 8 18.94 28.07 -30.19
CA ALA A 8 18.77 26.87 -29.37
C ALA A 8 17.29 26.53 -29.32
N VAL A 9 16.90 25.41 -29.94
CA VAL A 9 15.56 24.82 -29.80
C VAL A 9 15.54 24.09 -28.46
N VAL A 10 14.90 24.68 -27.46
CA VAL A 10 14.59 23.97 -26.22
C VAL A 10 13.39 23.06 -26.49
N ALA A 11 13.65 21.77 -26.66
CA ALA A 11 12.60 20.76 -26.68
C ALA A 11 12.02 20.65 -25.28
N ILE A 12 10.84 21.21 -25.07
CA ILE A 12 10.04 20.97 -23.87
C ILE A 12 9.50 19.56 -24.01
N LEU A 13 10.13 18.60 -23.32
CA LEU A 13 9.58 17.26 -23.11
C LEU A 13 8.37 17.43 -22.20
N SER A 14 7.18 17.58 -22.79
CA SER A 14 5.94 17.48 -22.05
C SER A 14 5.79 16.03 -21.56
N ALA A 15 5.85 15.79 -20.26
CA ALA A 15 5.40 14.52 -19.69
C ALA A 15 3.97 14.25 -20.17
N PRO A 16 3.65 13.02 -20.57
CA PRO A 16 2.28 12.68 -20.95
C PRO A 16 1.36 12.99 -19.76
N ALA A 17 0.29 13.73 -20.02
CA ALA A 17 -0.72 14.03 -19.02
C ALA A 17 -1.35 12.73 -18.52
N ALA A 18 -1.73 12.69 -17.24
CA ALA A 18 -2.50 11.57 -16.70
C ALA A 18 -3.78 11.41 -17.53
N LEU A 19 -4.04 10.21 -17.99
CA LEU A 19 -5.32 9.82 -18.60
C LEU A 19 -6.19 9.30 -17.47
N ALA A 20 -7.41 9.83 -17.34
CA ALA A 20 -8.41 9.33 -16.41
C ALA A 20 -9.53 8.70 -17.22
N ALA A 21 -9.94 7.49 -16.85
CA ALA A 21 -11.13 6.83 -17.36
C ALA A 21 -12.18 6.75 -16.25
N SER A 22 -13.45 6.83 -16.59
CA SER A 22 -14.52 6.55 -15.62
C SER A 22 -14.60 5.06 -15.32
N PHE A 23 -15.24 4.70 -14.20
CA PHE A 23 -15.45 3.30 -13.81
C PHE A 23 -16.25 2.55 -14.90
N GLU A 24 -17.28 3.17 -15.46
CA GLU A 24 -18.12 2.55 -16.50
C GLU A 24 -17.36 2.33 -17.82
N GLU A 25 -16.45 3.24 -18.20
CA GLU A 25 -15.60 3.05 -19.38
C GLU A 25 -14.64 1.87 -19.24
N MET A 26 -14.13 1.64 -18.03
CA MET A 26 -13.18 0.55 -17.79
C MET A 26 -13.87 -0.77 -17.47
N PHE A 27 -15.01 -0.75 -16.77
CA PHE A 27 -15.78 -1.93 -16.33
C PHE A 27 -17.26 -1.81 -16.67
N PRO A 28 -17.64 -1.90 -17.95
CA PRO A 28 -19.01 -1.68 -18.40
C PRO A 28 -20.02 -2.62 -17.71
N GLY A 29 -21.09 -2.03 -17.16
CA GLY A 29 -22.20 -2.75 -16.53
C GLY A 29 -21.88 -3.35 -15.15
N VAL A 30 -20.66 -3.21 -14.62
CA VAL A 30 -20.30 -3.73 -13.28
C VAL A 30 -21.02 -2.96 -12.19
N ALA A 31 -21.08 -1.62 -12.27
CA ALA A 31 -21.76 -0.79 -11.30
C ALA A 31 -23.26 -1.12 -11.20
N GLU A 32 -23.92 -1.44 -12.32
CA GLU A 32 -25.35 -1.81 -12.37
C GLU A 32 -25.68 -3.10 -11.60
N GLN A 33 -24.71 -4.00 -11.45
CA GLN A 33 -24.85 -5.27 -10.74
C GLN A 33 -24.66 -5.11 -9.22
N MET A 34 -24.19 -3.94 -8.78
CA MET A 34 -23.95 -3.65 -7.37
C MET A 34 -25.21 -3.07 -6.69
N PRO A 35 -25.32 -3.18 -5.36
CA PRO A 35 -26.34 -2.50 -4.58
C PRO A 35 -26.48 -1.02 -4.91
N GLU A 36 -27.71 -0.48 -4.90
CA GLU A 36 -28.00 0.90 -5.32
C GLU A 36 -27.21 1.96 -4.53
N ASP A 37 -26.95 1.71 -3.26
CA ASP A 37 -26.20 2.60 -2.36
C ASP A 37 -24.70 2.66 -2.68
N LEU A 38 -24.14 1.66 -3.36
CA LEU A 38 -22.73 1.61 -3.77
C LEU A 38 -22.49 2.21 -5.17
N ARG A 39 -23.49 2.22 -6.05
CA ARG A 39 -23.36 2.67 -7.44
C ARG A 39 -22.80 4.09 -7.59
N PRO A 40 -23.32 5.10 -6.87
CA PRO A 40 -22.81 6.47 -7.01
C PRO A 40 -21.32 6.60 -6.68
N GLY A 41 -20.82 5.82 -5.72
CA GLY A 41 -19.42 5.80 -5.37
C GLY A 41 -18.54 5.18 -6.45
N LEU A 42 -18.99 4.09 -7.07
CA LEU A 42 -18.29 3.43 -8.18
C LEU A 42 -18.28 4.32 -9.43
N GLU A 43 -19.43 4.88 -9.81
CA GLU A 43 -19.58 5.75 -10.99
C GLU A 43 -18.77 7.05 -10.89
N ALA A 44 -18.51 7.51 -9.66
CA ALA A 44 -17.72 8.72 -9.39
C ALA A 44 -16.21 8.50 -9.37
N MET A 45 -15.73 7.25 -9.51
CA MET A 45 -14.29 6.95 -9.47
C MET A 45 -13.56 7.44 -10.71
N ASP A 46 -12.35 7.92 -10.47
CA ASP A 46 -11.40 8.42 -11.45
C ASP A 46 -10.22 7.44 -11.55
N LEU A 47 -10.21 6.60 -12.60
CA LEU A 47 -9.20 5.55 -12.81
C LEU A 47 -8.05 6.12 -13.64
N LYS A 48 -6.94 6.46 -12.97
CA LYS A 48 -5.83 7.23 -13.55
C LYS A 48 -4.75 6.33 -14.11
N GLN A 49 -4.20 6.74 -15.25
CA GLN A 49 -3.01 6.16 -15.88
C GLN A 49 -2.00 7.28 -16.21
N GLY A 50 -0.74 6.88 -16.47
CA GLY A 50 0.34 7.85 -16.72
C GLY A 50 0.84 8.51 -15.44
N HIS A 51 1.44 9.70 -15.59
CA HIS A 51 2.09 10.40 -14.47
C HIS A 51 1.07 11.02 -13.53
N THR A 52 1.08 10.62 -12.27
CA THR A 52 0.18 11.15 -11.23
C THR A 52 0.98 11.52 -9.98
N GLN A 53 0.70 12.71 -9.43
CA GLN A 53 1.30 13.15 -8.17
C GLN A 53 0.66 12.43 -6.98
N ILE A 54 1.48 11.95 -6.04
CA ILE A 54 1.05 11.33 -4.78
C ILE A 54 1.42 12.26 -3.63
N GLY A 55 0.44 12.98 -3.10
CA GLY A 55 0.69 13.99 -2.09
C GLY A 55 1.73 15.02 -2.58
N ALA A 56 2.54 15.56 -1.64
CA ALA A 56 3.59 16.52 -1.95
C ALA A 56 4.98 15.88 -2.11
N ILE A 57 5.09 14.56 -1.91
CA ILE A 57 6.38 13.89 -1.66
C ILE A 57 6.79 12.90 -2.74
N ALA A 58 5.84 12.38 -3.49
CA ALA A 58 6.07 11.30 -4.46
C ALA A 58 5.22 11.47 -5.71
N SER A 59 5.53 10.71 -6.74
CA SER A 59 4.72 10.53 -7.94
C SER A 59 4.66 9.05 -8.30
N ILE A 60 3.64 8.69 -9.06
CA ILE A 60 3.48 7.36 -9.65
C ILE A 60 3.33 7.48 -11.16
N ASP A 61 4.09 6.66 -11.89
CA ASP A 61 3.98 6.52 -13.33
C ASP A 61 3.24 5.22 -13.63
N VAL A 62 1.91 5.31 -13.85
CA VAL A 62 1.01 4.16 -13.99
C VAL A 62 0.97 3.70 -15.45
N PRO A 63 1.53 2.52 -15.80
CA PRO A 63 1.50 2.00 -17.16
C PRO A 63 0.12 1.42 -17.53
N GLU A 64 -0.05 1.05 -18.81
CA GLU A 64 -1.33 0.56 -19.35
C GLU A 64 -1.89 -0.68 -18.62
N GLY A 65 -1.04 -1.51 -18.01
CA GLY A 65 -1.45 -2.72 -17.29
C GLY A 65 -2.12 -2.46 -15.94
N TYR A 66 -2.19 -1.20 -15.50
CA TYR A 66 -2.70 -0.82 -14.19
C TYR A 66 -3.55 0.44 -14.24
N TYR A 67 -4.26 0.73 -13.15
CA TYR A 67 -4.87 2.02 -12.88
C TYR A 67 -4.67 2.41 -11.42
N PHE A 68 -4.66 3.70 -11.16
CA PHE A 68 -4.49 4.29 -9.84
C PHE A 68 -5.74 5.04 -9.42
N LEU A 69 -6.24 4.76 -8.23
CA LEU A 69 -7.29 5.50 -7.55
C LEU A 69 -6.66 6.53 -6.60
N GLY A 70 -7.08 7.79 -6.72
CA GLY A 70 -6.65 8.83 -5.79
C GLY A 70 -7.20 8.62 -4.37
N PRO A 71 -6.78 9.44 -3.39
CA PRO A 71 -7.10 9.22 -1.97
C PRO A 71 -8.59 9.03 -1.69
N LYS A 72 -9.46 9.85 -2.28
CA LYS A 72 -10.92 9.79 -2.07
C LYS A 72 -11.51 8.45 -2.54
N ASP A 73 -11.14 8.01 -3.74
CA ASP A 73 -11.67 6.79 -4.34
C ASP A 73 -11.08 5.56 -3.66
N ALA A 74 -9.79 5.61 -3.27
CA ALA A 74 -9.13 4.59 -2.47
C ALA A 74 -9.76 4.44 -1.08
N GLU A 75 -10.11 5.54 -0.41
CA GLU A 75 -10.83 5.52 0.87
C GLU A 75 -12.21 4.85 0.72
N PHE A 76 -12.94 5.14 -0.37
CA PHE A 76 -14.22 4.49 -0.65
C PHE A 76 -14.04 2.98 -0.85
N VAL A 77 -13.04 2.54 -1.60
CA VAL A 77 -12.72 1.11 -1.77
C VAL A 77 -12.41 0.49 -0.41
N LEU A 78 -11.49 1.07 0.34
CA LEU A 78 -11.01 0.49 1.60
C LEU A 78 -12.13 0.43 2.65
N THR A 79 -12.88 1.51 2.83
CA THR A 79 -13.87 1.59 3.92
C THR A 79 -15.24 1.03 3.52
N THR A 80 -15.76 1.42 2.36
CA THR A 80 -17.12 1.09 1.97
C THR A 80 -17.19 -0.27 1.27
N LEU A 81 -16.30 -0.55 0.33
CA LEU A 81 -16.32 -1.81 -0.41
C LEU A 81 -15.65 -2.95 0.36
N TRP A 82 -14.52 -2.66 1.02
CA TRP A 82 -13.71 -3.67 1.71
C TRP A 82 -13.90 -3.69 3.24
N GLY A 83 -14.70 -2.76 3.79
CA GLY A 83 -15.12 -2.77 5.19
C GLY A 83 -14.04 -2.41 6.20
N ASN A 84 -12.98 -1.71 5.81
CA ASN A 84 -11.98 -1.22 6.74
C ASN A 84 -12.55 -0.08 7.61
N PRO A 85 -12.16 0.02 8.88
CA PRO A 85 -12.72 1.03 9.78
C PRO A 85 -12.25 2.45 9.51
N ASP A 86 -11.07 2.61 8.91
CA ASP A 86 -10.44 3.90 8.62
C ASP A 86 -9.42 3.73 7.47
N ALA A 87 -9.42 4.66 6.53
CA ALA A 87 -8.45 4.77 5.45
C ALA A 87 -8.02 6.23 5.20
N SER A 88 -8.20 7.11 6.18
CA SER A 88 -7.93 8.56 6.07
C SER A 88 -6.47 8.92 5.78
N GLN A 89 -5.54 7.97 5.94
CA GLN A 89 -4.13 8.16 5.66
C GLN A 89 -3.72 7.65 4.26
N THR A 90 -4.65 7.05 3.51
CA THR A 90 -4.34 6.56 2.18
C THR A 90 -3.99 7.69 1.22
N LEU A 91 -2.92 7.52 0.45
CA LEU A 91 -2.55 8.41 -0.65
C LEU A 91 -3.10 7.90 -1.98
N GLY A 92 -3.67 6.71 -1.99
CA GLY A 92 -4.29 6.09 -3.15
C GLY A 92 -4.09 4.58 -3.20
N MET A 93 -4.67 3.95 -4.21
CA MET A 93 -4.54 2.52 -4.47
C MET A 93 -4.22 2.24 -5.92
N LEU A 94 -3.37 1.22 -6.16
CA LEU A 94 -3.06 0.68 -7.47
C LEU A 94 -3.76 -0.67 -7.65
N PHE A 95 -4.30 -0.90 -8.86
CA PHE A 95 -4.97 -2.13 -9.25
C PHE A 95 -4.52 -2.60 -10.64
N PRO A 96 -4.62 -3.91 -10.95
CA PRO A 96 -4.51 -4.39 -12.32
C PRO A 96 -5.68 -3.87 -13.16
N ARG A 97 -5.41 -3.51 -14.42
CA ARG A 97 -6.38 -2.85 -15.30
C ARG A 97 -7.60 -3.71 -15.66
N ASP A 98 -7.40 -5.01 -15.70
CA ASP A 98 -8.40 -5.98 -16.12
C ASP A 98 -9.37 -6.43 -15.01
N ARG A 99 -9.19 -5.92 -13.78
CA ARG A 99 -9.99 -6.30 -12.61
C ARG A 99 -10.49 -5.09 -11.86
N SER A 100 -11.77 -5.07 -11.54
CA SER A 100 -12.40 -3.99 -10.78
C SER A 100 -12.15 -4.17 -9.27
N PRO A 101 -12.27 -3.10 -8.45
CA PRO A 101 -12.12 -3.19 -6.99
C PRO A 101 -13.18 -4.06 -6.30
N VAL A 102 -14.29 -4.39 -7.01
CA VAL A 102 -15.36 -5.26 -6.51
C VAL A 102 -15.20 -6.72 -6.96
N ASP A 103 -14.20 -7.02 -7.79
CA ASP A 103 -13.89 -8.38 -8.19
C ASP A 103 -13.18 -9.11 -7.03
N GLY A 104 -13.76 -10.22 -6.55
CA GLY A 104 -13.18 -11.00 -5.46
C GLY A 104 -11.83 -11.67 -5.78
N SER A 105 -11.42 -11.67 -7.06
CA SER A 105 -10.13 -12.17 -7.52
C SER A 105 -9.10 -11.06 -7.76
N THR A 106 -9.43 -9.80 -7.46
CA THR A 106 -8.47 -8.69 -7.60
C THR A 106 -7.57 -8.58 -6.39
N TRP A 107 -6.32 -8.16 -6.63
CA TRP A 107 -5.51 -7.57 -5.59
C TRP A 107 -5.55 -6.04 -5.70
N GLY A 108 -5.35 -5.35 -4.58
CA GLY A 108 -5.15 -3.91 -4.55
C GLY A 108 -3.89 -3.58 -3.76
N ALA A 109 -3.15 -2.56 -4.18
CA ALA A 109 -1.97 -2.08 -3.46
C ALA A 109 -2.23 -0.68 -2.92
N GLU A 110 -2.42 -0.57 -1.60
CA GLU A 110 -2.57 0.70 -0.90
C GLU A 110 -1.23 1.41 -0.80
N ILE A 111 -1.23 2.72 -1.00
CA ILE A 111 -0.06 3.59 -0.86
C ILE A 111 -0.31 4.55 0.30
N THR A 112 0.61 4.55 1.28
CA THR A 112 0.63 5.51 2.40
C THR A 112 2.03 6.08 2.60
N PHE A 113 2.18 7.08 3.46
CA PHE A 113 3.49 7.62 3.84
C PHE A 113 3.63 7.72 5.35
N ASP A 114 4.68 7.09 5.87
CA ASP A 114 5.05 7.14 7.28
C ASP A 114 6.10 8.24 7.48
N GLU A 115 5.71 9.42 7.98
CA GLU A 115 6.60 10.55 8.25
C GLU A 115 7.35 10.33 9.58
N ILE A 116 8.25 9.34 9.60
CA ILE A 116 8.99 8.92 10.80
C ILE A 116 10.41 9.46 10.88
N GLY A 117 10.80 10.28 9.90
CA GLY A 117 12.18 10.75 9.72
C GLY A 117 13.00 9.84 8.81
N PHE A 118 14.26 10.21 8.62
CA PHE A 118 15.21 9.45 7.81
C PHE A 118 15.55 8.11 8.46
N VAL A 119 15.28 7.02 7.76
CA VAL A 119 15.62 5.66 8.22
C VAL A 119 17.00 5.29 7.71
N SER A 120 17.99 5.12 8.62
CA SER A 120 19.30 4.60 8.23
C SER A 120 19.18 3.16 7.75
N ASP A 121 19.90 2.81 6.70
CA ASP A 121 20.00 1.46 6.17
C ASP A 121 21.31 0.74 6.54
N GLU A 122 22.07 1.29 7.50
CA GLU A 122 23.32 0.72 7.97
C GLU A 122 23.13 -0.68 8.57
N ASP A 123 21.96 -0.93 9.17
CA ASP A 123 21.58 -2.20 9.77
C ASP A 123 20.91 -3.19 8.78
N ALA A 124 20.82 -2.86 7.49
CA ALA A 124 20.16 -3.71 6.48
C ALA A 124 20.81 -5.10 6.29
N LYS A 125 22.05 -5.26 6.73
CA LYS A 125 22.80 -6.51 6.61
C LYS A 125 22.83 -7.25 7.93
N GLY A 126 22.47 -8.54 7.92
CA GLY A 126 22.69 -9.43 9.05
C GLY A 126 21.49 -9.67 9.96
N TYR A 127 20.29 -9.32 9.54
CA TYR A 127 19.08 -9.69 10.28
C TYR A 127 18.82 -11.21 10.22
N ASP A 128 18.55 -11.79 11.40
CA ASP A 128 17.96 -13.12 11.50
C ASP A 128 16.44 -13.01 11.28
N TYR A 129 16.02 -13.19 10.03
CA TYR A 129 14.60 -13.08 9.66
C TYR A 129 13.74 -14.19 10.25
N ASP A 130 14.33 -15.33 10.64
CA ASP A 130 13.59 -16.41 11.28
C ASP A 130 13.34 -16.09 12.75
N ALA A 131 14.32 -15.50 13.45
CA ALA A 131 14.12 -14.95 14.79
C ALA A 131 13.14 -13.78 14.80
N LEU A 132 13.22 -12.88 13.82
CA LEU A 132 12.29 -11.77 13.66
C LEU A 132 10.85 -12.26 13.43
N LEU A 133 10.65 -13.29 12.60
CA LEU A 133 9.34 -13.90 12.39
C LEU A 133 8.76 -14.47 13.68
N ALA A 134 9.58 -15.18 14.47
CA ALA A 134 9.14 -15.76 15.75
C ALA A 134 8.68 -14.68 16.73
N GLU A 135 9.39 -13.53 16.78
CA GLU A 135 8.99 -12.37 17.57
C GLU A 135 7.65 -11.80 17.08
N MET A 136 7.49 -11.55 15.77
CA MET A 136 6.26 -11.06 15.18
C MET A 136 5.07 -12.01 15.41
N GLN A 137 5.30 -13.33 15.37
CA GLN A 137 4.28 -14.33 15.71
C GLN A 137 3.85 -14.25 17.18
N ALA A 138 4.78 -13.98 18.09
CA ALA A 138 4.47 -13.80 19.51
C ALA A 138 3.67 -12.50 19.72
N ASP A 139 4.07 -11.41 19.09
CA ASP A 139 3.35 -10.13 19.12
C ASP A 139 1.91 -10.29 18.58
N THR A 140 1.74 -10.95 17.43
CA THR A 140 0.40 -11.23 16.85
C THR A 140 -0.51 -12.02 17.79
N LYS A 141 0.05 -12.99 18.55
CA LYS A 141 -0.72 -13.73 19.55
C LYS A 141 -1.16 -12.84 20.73
N GLU A 142 -0.33 -11.89 21.15
CA GLU A 142 -0.69 -10.91 22.18
C GLU A 142 -1.77 -9.96 21.67
N ASP A 143 -1.63 -9.46 20.44
CA ASP A 143 -2.61 -8.57 19.79
C ASP A 143 -3.99 -9.23 19.63
N ASN A 144 -4.05 -10.54 19.50
CA ASN A 144 -5.31 -11.29 19.44
C ASN A 144 -6.16 -11.14 20.69
N LYS A 145 -5.59 -10.85 21.86
CA LYS A 145 -6.36 -10.54 23.08
C LYS A 145 -7.20 -9.28 22.90
N TRP A 146 -6.56 -8.23 22.35
CA TRP A 146 -7.25 -6.98 22.04
C TRP A 146 -8.32 -7.20 20.94
N ARG A 147 -8.02 -8.01 19.94
CA ARG A 147 -8.97 -8.33 18.86
C ARG A 147 -10.21 -9.01 19.41
N ASP A 148 -10.05 -10.00 20.29
CA ASP A 148 -11.16 -10.70 20.97
C ASP A 148 -12.02 -9.72 21.79
N GLU A 149 -11.40 -8.82 22.56
CA GLU A 149 -12.08 -7.82 23.39
C GLU A 149 -12.88 -6.79 22.58
N ASN A 150 -12.48 -6.54 21.32
CA ASN A 150 -13.10 -5.56 20.44
C ASN A 150 -13.93 -6.19 19.30
N GLY A 151 -14.17 -7.49 19.34
CA GLY A 151 -15.07 -8.19 18.40
C GLY A 151 -14.49 -8.40 17.01
N TYR A 152 -13.15 -8.39 16.87
CA TYR A 152 -12.46 -8.68 15.60
C TYR A 152 -12.04 -10.14 15.52
N ALA A 153 -12.02 -10.69 14.31
CA ALA A 153 -11.49 -12.02 14.06
C ALA A 153 -10.00 -12.12 14.46
N ARG A 154 -9.63 -13.22 15.10
CA ARG A 154 -8.22 -13.52 15.37
C ARG A 154 -7.41 -13.67 14.10
N VAL A 155 -6.12 -13.37 14.20
CA VAL A 155 -5.15 -13.50 13.11
C VAL A 155 -3.97 -14.35 13.56
N ASP A 156 -3.59 -15.31 12.75
CA ASP A 156 -2.35 -16.05 12.91
C ASP A 156 -1.36 -15.63 11.83
N LEU A 157 -0.15 -15.22 12.22
CA LEU A 157 0.98 -15.04 11.32
C LEU A 157 1.62 -16.40 11.08
N LEU A 158 1.34 -17.01 9.92
CA LEU A 158 1.79 -18.39 9.60
C LEU A 158 3.27 -18.42 9.24
N GLY A 159 3.78 -17.40 8.55
CA GLY A 159 5.18 -17.33 8.11
C GLY A 159 5.40 -16.32 7.00
N TRP A 160 6.59 -16.37 6.43
CA TRP A 160 6.91 -15.62 5.21
C TRP A 160 6.29 -16.32 3.99
N ALA A 161 5.62 -15.56 3.13
CA ALA A 161 5.36 -15.93 1.74
C ALA A 161 6.61 -15.58 0.90
N ALA A 162 7.20 -14.39 1.13
CA ALA A 162 8.52 -14.00 0.64
C ALA A 162 9.35 -13.43 1.80
N LYS A 163 10.58 -13.94 1.99
CA LYS A 163 11.48 -13.41 3.04
C LYS A 163 11.86 -11.96 2.76
N PRO A 164 12.11 -11.15 3.80
CA PRO A 164 12.52 -9.76 3.60
C PRO A 164 13.79 -9.65 2.75
N HIS A 165 13.76 -8.71 1.83
CA HIS A 165 14.87 -8.35 0.96
C HIS A 165 15.00 -6.83 0.88
N TYR A 166 16.21 -6.31 1.07
CA TYR A 166 16.55 -4.91 0.92
C TYR A 166 17.45 -4.68 -0.29
N ASP A 167 16.99 -3.87 -1.23
CA ASP A 167 17.77 -3.42 -2.38
C ASP A 167 18.45 -2.09 -2.05
N LEU A 168 19.78 -2.15 -1.95
CA LEU A 168 20.64 -0.99 -1.65
C LEU A 168 20.62 0.07 -2.75
N GLU A 169 20.40 -0.30 -4.00
CA GLU A 169 20.44 0.63 -5.13
C GLU A 169 19.16 1.46 -5.18
N SER A 170 18.00 0.80 -5.12
CA SER A 170 16.69 1.47 -5.16
C SER A 170 16.22 1.98 -3.80
N ARG A 171 16.92 1.63 -2.71
CA ARG A 171 16.52 1.95 -1.33
C ARG A 171 15.12 1.43 -1.00
N LYS A 172 14.80 0.24 -1.48
CA LYS A 172 13.52 -0.42 -1.28
C LYS A 172 13.67 -1.73 -0.53
N LEU A 173 12.81 -1.91 0.45
CA LEU A 173 12.68 -3.10 1.26
C LEU A 173 11.34 -3.76 0.94
N TYR A 174 11.32 -5.07 0.73
CA TYR A 174 10.08 -5.79 0.47
C TYR A 174 10.06 -7.18 1.11
N TRP A 175 8.89 -7.61 1.49
CA TRP A 175 8.62 -8.92 2.08
C TRP A 175 7.15 -9.29 1.97
N ALA A 176 6.82 -10.57 2.12
CA ALA A 176 5.43 -11.01 2.17
C ALA A 176 5.17 -11.93 3.35
N LYS A 177 4.02 -11.73 4.01
CA LYS A 177 3.52 -12.54 5.13
C LYS A 177 2.33 -13.37 4.68
N ARG A 178 2.23 -14.57 5.20
CA ARG A 178 1.05 -15.43 5.13
C ARG A 178 0.27 -15.27 6.43
N LEU A 179 -0.98 -14.87 6.32
CA LEU A 179 -1.88 -14.65 7.45
C LEU A 179 -3.08 -15.58 7.35
N LYS A 180 -3.60 -16.01 8.50
CA LYS A 180 -4.85 -16.76 8.61
C LYS A 180 -5.80 -16.05 9.56
N PHE A 181 -6.98 -15.70 9.05
CA PHE A 181 -8.08 -15.16 9.86
C PHE A 181 -8.99 -16.26 10.32
N ALA A 182 -9.46 -16.17 11.56
CA ALA A 182 -10.32 -17.19 12.16
C ALA A 182 -11.68 -17.31 11.46
N ASP A 183 -12.14 -16.24 10.83
CA ASP A 183 -13.42 -16.13 10.12
C ASP A 183 -13.32 -16.31 8.59
N ASN A 184 -12.12 -16.63 8.09
CA ASN A 184 -11.87 -16.85 6.66
C ASN A 184 -11.32 -18.27 6.43
N GLU A 185 -11.85 -18.98 5.42
CA GLU A 185 -11.33 -20.32 5.06
C GLU A 185 -9.96 -20.26 4.36
N GLY A 186 -9.71 -19.19 3.59
CA GLY A 186 -8.45 -18.97 2.87
C GLY A 186 -7.33 -18.40 3.73
N GLU A 187 -6.11 -18.38 3.19
CA GLU A 187 -4.99 -17.60 3.72
C GLU A 187 -4.93 -16.25 3.00
N THR A 188 -4.50 -15.21 3.71
CA THR A 188 -4.32 -13.87 3.17
C THR A 188 -2.84 -13.58 2.94
N LEU A 189 -2.52 -13.08 1.77
CA LEU A 189 -1.23 -12.52 1.41
C LEU A 189 -1.17 -11.05 1.84
N ASN A 190 -0.16 -10.71 2.61
CA ASN A 190 0.18 -9.33 2.92
C ASN A 190 1.60 -9.04 2.40
N TYR A 191 1.69 -8.52 1.17
CA TYR A 191 2.96 -8.18 0.54
C TYR A 191 3.27 -6.70 0.75
N ASN A 192 4.43 -6.43 1.29
CA ASN A 192 4.84 -5.09 1.71
C ASN A 192 6.05 -4.61 0.93
N ILE A 193 5.98 -3.37 0.46
CA ILE A 193 7.11 -2.63 -0.08
C ILE A 193 7.30 -1.36 0.77
N ARG A 194 8.53 -1.03 1.08
CA ARG A 194 8.92 0.19 1.78
C ARG A 194 10.01 0.89 0.96
N ALA A 195 9.70 2.05 0.40
CA ALA A 195 10.69 2.90 -0.24
C ALA A 195 11.19 3.94 0.77
N LEU A 196 12.49 3.97 1.03
CA LEU A 196 13.11 4.91 1.96
C LEU A 196 13.25 6.28 1.30
N GLY A 197 12.80 7.31 1.99
CA GLY A 197 12.91 8.71 1.56
C GLY A 197 13.64 9.56 2.58
N ARG A 198 13.73 10.86 2.30
CA ARG A 198 14.40 11.86 3.16
C ARG A 198 13.77 11.99 4.53
N LYS A 199 12.43 12.02 4.61
CA LYS A 199 11.69 12.33 5.84
C LYS A 199 10.82 11.20 6.33
N GLY A 200 10.90 10.03 5.72
CA GLY A 200 10.08 8.89 6.07
C GLY A 200 10.09 7.82 5.00
N VAL A 201 9.08 6.98 5.05
CA VAL A 201 8.96 5.77 4.25
C VAL A 201 7.66 5.77 3.48
N LEU A 202 7.75 5.64 2.15
CA LEU A 202 6.58 5.36 1.34
C LEU A 202 6.27 3.87 1.43
N VAL A 203 5.04 3.58 1.78
CA VAL A 203 4.52 2.24 2.02
C VAL A 203 3.65 1.85 0.85
N VAL A 204 3.94 0.71 0.22
CA VAL A 204 3.02 0.07 -0.73
C VAL A 204 2.67 -1.30 -0.16
N ASN A 205 1.39 -1.51 0.10
CA ASN A 205 0.90 -2.69 0.76
C ASN A 205 -0.13 -3.41 -0.10
N PHE A 206 0.24 -4.56 -0.66
CA PHE A 206 -0.68 -5.40 -1.43
C PHE A 206 -1.58 -6.20 -0.49
N ILE A 207 -2.85 -6.20 -0.82
CA ILE A 207 -3.94 -6.91 -0.15
C ILE A 207 -4.49 -7.90 -1.17
N ALA A 208 -4.36 -9.20 -0.89
CA ALA A 208 -4.69 -10.27 -1.83
C ALA A 208 -5.01 -11.59 -1.10
N GLY A 209 -5.58 -12.55 -1.80
CA GLY A 209 -5.59 -13.95 -1.38
C GLY A 209 -4.22 -14.62 -1.61
N MET A 210 -3.91 -15.69 -0.88
CA MET A 210 -2.66 -16.43 -1.11
C MET A 210 -2.61 -17.12 -2.48
N ASP A 211 -3.75 -17.37 -3.09
CA ASP A 211 -3.89 -17.87 -4.46
C ASP A 211 -3.45 -16.86 -5.52
N GLN A 212 -3.31 -15.59 -5.14
CA GLN A 212 -2.85 -14.50 -6.00
C GLN A 212 -1.34 -14.18 -5.82
N LEU A 213 -0.59 -14.99 -5.06
CA LEU A 213 0.83 -14.75 -4.80
C LEU A 213 1.63 -14.56 -6.08
N ASP A 214 1.45 -15.46 -7.05
CA ASP A 214 2.19 -15.42 -8.33
C ASP A 214 1.85 -14.15 -9.12
N ASP A 215 0.58 -13.71 -9.13
CA ASP A 215 0.13 -12.46 -9.76
C ASP A 215 0.77 -11.23 -9.12
N VAL A 216 0.81 -11.22 -7.77
CA VAL A 216 1.43 -10.11 -7.01
C VAL A 216 2.94 -10.10 -7.23
N GLU A 217 3.62 -11.25 -7.15
CA GLU A 217 5.07 -11.34 -7.39
C GLU A 217 5.46 -10.91 -8.81
N ALA A 218 4.62 -11.22 -9.79
CA ALA A 218 4.82 -10.76 -11.17
C ALA A 218 4.64 -9.23 -11.30
N ALA A 219 3.76 -8.61 -10.51
CA ALA A 219 3.52 -7.16 -10.52
C ALA A 219 4.57 -6.35 -9.72
N VAL A 220 5.22 -6.95 -8.73
CA VAL A 220 6.18 -6.26 -7.84
C VAL A 220 7.29 -5.54 -8.59
N PRO A 221 8.00 -6.11 -9.60
CA PRO A 221 9.05 -5.41 -10.34
C PRO A 221 8.54 -4.12 -10.99
N ASP A 222 7.35 -4.15 -11.58
CA ASP A 222 6.73 -2.97 -12.18
C ASP A 222 6.43 -1.92 -11.12
N VAL A 223 5.74 -2.30 -10.03
CA VAL A 223 5.35 -1.40 -8.94
C VAL A 223 6.57 -0.77 -8.26
N LEU A 224 7.68 -1.51 -8.13
CA LEU A 224 8.95 -0.98 -7.62
C LEU A 224 9.51 0.17 -8.47
N THR A 225 9.21 0.20 -9.78
CA THR A 225 9.67 1.27 -10.68
C THR A 225 8.68 2.42 -10.81
N MET A 226 7.38 2.16 -10.61
CA MET A 226 6.32 3.16 -10.78
C MET A 226 6.40 4.29 -9.77
N VAL A 227 6.67 3.97 -8.49
CA VAL A 227 6.56 4.93 -7.38
C VAL A 227 7.93 5.53 -7.06
N ASN A 228 8.03 6.87 -7.13
CA ASN A 228 9.28 7.58 -6.94
C ASN A 228 9.08 8.84 -6.08
N PHE A 229 10.05 9.14 -5.22
CA PHE A 229 10.09 10.41 -4.50
C PHE A 229 10.39 11.57 -5.45
N THR A 230 9.73 12.71 -5.22
CA THR A 230 10.04 13.97 -5.91
C THR A 230 11.38 14.55 -5.44
N ASP A 231 11.90 15.51 -6.20
CA ASP A 231 13.14 16.22 -5.84
C ASP A 231 13.03 16.86 -4.45
N GLY A 232 14.07 16.73 -3.65
CA GLY A 232 14.12 17.20 -2.27
C GLY A 232 13.49 16.25 -1.24
N ASN A 233 12.86 15.14 -1.68
CA ASN A 233 12.27 14.11 -0.81
C ASN A 233 12.94 12.72 -0.94
N ARG A 234 13.94 12.61 -1.82
CA ARG A 234 14.66 11.35 -2.04
C ARG A 234 15.53 10.99 -0.84
N TYR A 235 15.89 9.73 -0.69
CA TYR A 235 16.83 9.26 0.31
C TYR A 235 18.16 10.02 0.28
N SER A 236 18.68 10.30 -0.92
CA SER A 236 19.93 11.05 -1.14
C SER A 236 19.85 12.53 -0.76
N ASP A 237 18.66 13.07 -0.57
CA ASP A 237 18.46 14.50 -0.24
C ASP A 237 18.53 14.76 1.27
N PHE A 238 18.81 13.73 2.08
CA PHE A 238 18.96 13.84 3.53
C PHE A 238 20.07 14.82 3.95
N ASP A 239 19.74 15.75 4.83
CA ASP A 239 20.69 16.69 5.43
C ASP A 239 20.72 16.50 6.95
N PRO A 240 21.82 15.93 7.52
CA PRO A 240 21.92 15.66 8.96
C PRO A 240 21.88 16.89 9.85
N LYS A 241 21.95 18.09 9.28
CA LYS A 241 21.88 19.34 10.04
C LYS A 241 20.47 19.81 10.32
N ILE A 242 19.52 19.40 9.48
CA ILE A 242 18.13 19.91 9.54
C ILE A 242 17.09 18.79 9.59
N ASP A 243 17.41 17.58 9.13
CA ASP A 243 16.47 16.48 9.08
C ASP A 243 16.49 15.64 10.36
N THR A 244 15.36 15.06 10.69
CA THR A 244 15.21 14.15 11.82
C THR A 244 15.55 12.73 11.38
N VAL A 245 16.34 12.01 12.18
CA VAL A 245 16.62 10.60 11.99
C VAL A 245 15.54 9.78 12.70
N ALA A 246 15.00 8.78 12.02
CA ALA A 246 14.04 7.84 12.59
C ALA A 246 14.66 7.07 13.78
N ALA A 247 13.82 6.70 14.73
CA ALA A 247 14.24 5.88 15.87
C ALA A 247 14.32 4.37 15.53
N VAL A 248 13.97 3.99 14.31
CA VAL A 248 13.96 2.62 13.81
C VAL A 248 14.91 2.47 12.62
N GLY A 249 15.50 1.29 12.49
CA GLY A 249 16.20 0.84 11.29
C GLY A 249 15.35 -0.13 10.46
N ILE A 250 15.98 -0.84 9.53
CA ILE A 250 15.34 -1.78 8.60
C ILE A 250 14.55 -2.89 9.32
N GLY A 251 15.13 -3.49 10.38
CA GLY A 251 14.42 -4.51 11.16
C GLY A 251 13.17 -4.00 11.85
N GLY A 252 13.19 -2.76 12.35
CA GLY A 252 12.04 -2.11 12.95
C GLY A 252 10.91 -1.86 11.95
N LEU A 253 11.24 -1.52 10.70
CA LEU A 253 10.25 -1.37 9.64
C LEU A 253 9.53 -2.69 9.32
N ILE A 254 10.27 -3.81 9.27
CA ILE A 254 9.69 -5.14 9.01
C ILE A 254 8.79 -5.57 10.16
N ALA A 255 9.25 -5.38 11.40
CA ALA A 255 8.49 -5.71 12.60
C ALA A 255 7.26 -4.80 12.83
N GLY A 256 7.19 -3.65 12.15
CA GLY A 256 6.18 -2.62 12.40
C GLY A 256 6.38 -1.90 13.73
N LYS A 257 7.60 -2.00 14.31
CA LYS A 257 7.95 -1.35 15.59
C LYS A 257 8.50 0.04 15.33
N VAL A 258 7.66 1.05 15.44
CA VAL A 258 8.10 2.44 15.54
C VAL A 258 8.57 2.69 16.97
N LEU A 259 9.88 2.60 17.23
CA LEU A 259 10.46 2.91 18.53
C LEU A 259 10.39 4.43 18.76
N ALA A 260 9.37 4.84 19.48
CA ALA A 260 9.25 6.22 19.93
C ALA A 260 10.21 6.51 21.06
N LYS A 261 11.14 7.41 20.82
CA LYS A 261 11.79 8.12 21.92
C LYS A 261 10.76 9.00 22.60
N THR A 262 10.46 8.68 23.90
CA THR A 262 9.70 9.49 24.85
C THR A 262 8.27 9.92 24.46
N GLY A 263 7.30 9.21 25.00
CA GLY A 263 5.88 9.63 24.99
C GLY A 263 5.01 9.03 23.89
N LEU A 264 5.59 8.39 22.89
CA LEU A 264 4.89 7.82 21.73
C LEU A 264 4.56 6.31 21.84
N LEU A 265 4.92 5.64 22.94
CA LEU A 265 4.47 4.26 23.20
C LEU A 265 2.95 4.11 23.14
N ALA A 266 2.22 5.18 23.52
CA ALA A 266 0.75 5.21 23.37
C ALA A 266 0.32 5.39 21.90
N MET A 267 1.12 6.10 21.06
CA MET A 267 0.82 6.26 19.63
C MET A 267 1.25 5.03 18.82
N GLY A 268 2.33 4.36 19.17
CA GLY A 268 2.72 3.08 18.55
C GLY A 268 1.66 1.99 18.77
N LEU A 269 1.07 1.91 19.96
CA LEU A 269 -0.08 1.05 20.25
C LEU A 269 -1.36 1.53 19.54
N VAL A 270 -1.53 2.84 19.34
CA VAL A 270 -2.65 3.42 18.57
C VAL A 270 -2.46 3.21 17.07
N LEU A 271 -1.22 3.28 16.56
CA LEU A 271 -0.92 2.96 15.16
C LEU A 271 -1.04 1.45 14.90
N LEU A 272 -0.59 0.57 15.80
CA LEU A 272 -0.89 -0.87 15.75
C LEU A 272 -2.39 -1.15 15.93
N LYS A 273 -3.09 -0.40 16.78
CA LYS A 273 -4.55 -0.44 16.87
C LYS A 273 -5.24 0.07 15.60
N LYS A 274 -4.72 1.12 14.97
CA LYS A 274 -5.30 1.77 13.80
C LYS A 274 -4.91 1.07 12.49
N PHE A 275 -3.69 0.57 12.34
CA PHE A 275 -3.18 -0.05 11.12
C PHE A 275 -3.16 -1.58 11.16
N GLY A 276 -3.11 -2.20 12.33
CA GLY A 276 -3.31 -3.66 12.46
C GLY A 276 -4.71 -4.09 12.05
N VAL A 277 -5.69 -3.17 12.09
CA VAL A 277 -7.08 -3.42 11.66
C VAL A 277 -7.29 -3.11 10.19
N VAL A 278 -6.64 -2.07 9.65
CA VAL A 278 -6.79 -1.63 8.24
C VAL A 278 -6.29 -2.67 7.23
N LEU A 279 -5.35 -3.53 7.62
CA LEU A 279 -4.76 -4.52 6.71
C LEU A 279 -5.62 -5.77 6.49
N LEU A 280 -6.82 -5.88 7.08
CA LEU A 280 -7.31 -7.21 7.38
C LEU A 280 -8.79 -7.50 7.10
N LEU A 281 -9.58 -6.60 6.49
CA LEU A 281 -11.02 -6.81 6.32
C LEU A 281 -11.59 -6.81 4.89
N PRO A 282 -10.89 -7.10 3.80
CA PRO A 282 -11.47 -6.88 2.48
C PRO A 282 -12.42 -7.96 1.95
N LEU A 283 -12.46 -9.14 2.52
CA LEU A 283 -13.20 -10.27 1.90
C LEU A 283 -14.56 -10.59 2.53
N LEU A 284 -14.87 -10.08 3.72
CA LEU A 284 -16.12 -10.43 4.43
C LEU A 284 -17.32 -9.59 4.02
N GLY A 285 -17.11 -8.35 3.56
CA GLY A 285 -18.18 -7.49 3.06
C GLY A 285 -18.87 -8.05 1.82
N LEU A 286 -18.10 -8.58 0.91
CA LEU A 286 -18.61 -9.14 -0.36
C LEU A 286 -19.41 -10.43 -0.17
N LYS A 287 -19.05 -11.30 0.78
CA LYS A 287 -19.81 -12.54 1.02
C LYS A 287 -21.24 -12.28 1.54
N ARG A 288 -21.48 -11.20 2.28
CA ARG A 288 -22.83 -10.81 2.71
C ARG A 288 -23.70 -10.31 1.56
N LEU A 289 -23.11 -9.72 0.54
CA LEU A 289 -23.84 -9.23 -0.64
C LEU A 289 -24.34 -10.38 -1.54
N PHE A 290 -23.61 -11.49 -1.62
CA PHE A 290 -23.98 -12.64 -2.47
C PHE A 290 -24.86 -13.69 -1.76
N THR A 291 -24.99 -13.68 -0.43
CA THR A 291 -25.82 -14.66 0.29
C THR A 291 -27.24 -14.16 0.62
N SER A 292 -27.55 -12.88 0.41
CA SER A 292 -28.88 -12.29 0.68
C SER A 292 -29.91 -12.47 -0.46
N GLY A 293 -29.51 -13.01 -1.61
CA GLY A 293 -30.36 -13.14 -2.80
C GLY A 293 -31.11 -14.45 -2.97
N GLY A 294 -31.24 -15.29 -1.96
CA GLY A 294 -31.88 -16.60 -2.10
C GLY A 294 -32.91 -16.94 -1.04
N LYS A 295 -34.00 -16.21 -0.98
CA LYS A 295 -35.29 -16.68 -0.44
C LYS A 295 -36.41 -15.72 -0.89
N GLY A 296 -37.07 -16.10 -1.94
CA GLY A 296 -38.34 -15.60 -2.39
C GLY A 296 -38.97 -16.67 -3.24
#